data_253940a0436a71cb97309fef5f68cf0c
#
_entry.id   253940a0436a71cb97309fef5f68cf0c
#
_cell.length_a   1.000
_cell.length_b   1.000
_cell.length_c   1.000
_cell.angle_alpha   90.00
_cell.angle_beta   90.00
_cell.angle_gamma   90.00
#
_symmetry.space_group_name_H-M   'P 1'
#
loop_
_entity.id
_entity.type
_entity.pdbx_description
1 polymer ?
#
loop_
_entity_poly.entity_id
_entity_poly.type
_entity_poly.pdbx_seq_one_letter_code
_entity_poly.pdbx_strand_id
1 'polypeptide(L)'
;VCFGKLMYHPDTRSLPFSYLIAYNDVMYLVPGRNLTTVGLYRDIRKWPKRDKRPAGARKSVVNFDWLSPFTVGEILRGKKILEDLREASGEDVSTYNYHEYVIKNSSLRKGIKYYDIALRIYMGAVLKRHAPVEPTTTVGTGPWTDISGLLLPVSEEQRIIDDIISGEIETTHDLIERFEEINANYSEYRWAWSYRMILDYYGFTSLTEENVERVKSDYITARRAWIAEIKKDAAKEFRLGDVEEEVFRNFNDQLDKEVDFENQKLY
;
A
#
# COMPACT_ATOMS: atom_id res chain seq x y z
N VAL A 1 -2.46 -8.87 -14.84
CA VAL A 1 -3.13 -9.13 -13.60
C VAL A 1 -3.43 -7.84 -12.85
N CYS A 2 -4.59 -7.62 -12.64
CA CYS A 2 -5.40 -6.57 -12.12
C CYS A 2 -5.03 -6.02 -10.74
N PHE A 3 -3.79 -5.64 -10.51
CA PHE A 3 -3.40 -4.90 -9.32
C PHE A 3 -4.26 -3.62 -9.20
N GLY A 4 -4.40 -2.87 -10.29
CA GLY A 4 -5.23 -1.69 -10.35
C GLY A 4 -6.73 -1.96 -10.28
N LYS A 5 -7.23 -3.07 -10.83
CA LYS A 5 -8.67 -3.40 -10.78
C LYS A 5 -9.18 -3.75 -9.39
N LEU A 6 -8.33 -4.27 -8.50
CA LEU A 6 -8.69 -4.64 -7.13
C LEU A 6 -8.35 -3.54 -6.12
N MET A 7 -7.48 -2.61 -6.48
CA MET A 7 -7.11 -1.47 -5.65
C MET A 7 -8.09 -0.31 -5.80
N TYR A 8 -8.66 -0.16 -6.98
CA TYR A 8 -9.52 0.95 -7.33
C TYR A 8 -10.68 0.48 -8.20
N HIS A 9 -11.84 0.29 -7.59
CA HIS A 9 -13.07 0.26 -8.36
C HIS A 9 -13.62 1.68 -8.41
N PRO A 10 -14.02 2.21 -9.58
CA PRO A 10 -14.52 3.59 -9.70
C PRO A 10 -15.69 3.90 -8.77
N ASP A 11 -16.50 2.90 -8.45
CA ASP A 11 -17.61 3.03 -7.51
C ASP A 11 -17.18 2.99 -6.04
N THR A 12 -15.87 2.93 -5.75
CA THR A 12 -15.23 3.05 -4.43
C THR A 12 -15.85 2.23 -3.29
N ARG A 13 -16.75 1.31 -3.60
CA ARG A 13 -17.46 0.50 -2.62
C ARG A 13 -16.67 -0.72 -2.17
N SER A 14 -15.69 -1.14 -2.95
CA SER A 14 -14.77 -2.20 -2.52
C SER A 14 -13.67 -1.61 -1.64
N LEU A 15 -13.33 -2.33 -0.59
CA LEU A 15 -12.16 -1.99 0.23
C LEU A 15 -10.86 -2.35 -0.50
N PRO A 16 -9.74 -1.62 -0.27
CA PRO A 16 -8.50 -1.84 -1.00
C PRO A 16 -7.95 -3.26 -0.80
N PHE A 17 -7.28 -3.78 -1.81
CA PHE A 17 -6.67 -5.12 -1.82
C PHE A 17 -7.64 -6.27 -1.48
N SER A 18 -8.92 -6.12 -1.77
CA SER A 18 -9.95 -7.12 -1.46
C SER A 18 -10.14 -8.13 -2.59
N TYR A 19 -10.70 -9.30 -2.24
CA TYR A 19 -11.32 -10.23 -3.19
C TYR A 19 -12.84 -10.14 -3.12
N LEU A 20 -13.49 -10.32 -4.27
CA LEU A 20 -14.92 -10.54 -4.39
C LEU A 20 -15.16 -12.01 -4.75
N ILE A 21 -16.08 -12.66 -4.02
CA ILE A 21 -16.45 -14.06 -4.22
C ILE A 21 -17.96 -14.14 -4.34
N ALA A 22 -18.45 -14.52 -5.52
CA ALA A 22 -19.86 -14.82 -5.72
C ALA A 22 -20.15 -16.28 -5.27
N TYR A 23 -21.14 -16.45 -4.39
CA TYR A 23 -21.61 -17.76 -3.95
C TYR A 23 -23.09 -17.71 -3.57
N ASN A 24 -23.92 -18.55 -4.20
CA ASN A 24 -25.38 -18.61 -3.99
C ASN A 24 -26.03 -17.22 -4.03
N ASP A 25 -25.82 -16.48 -5.13
CA ASP A 25 -26.33 -15.13 -5.37
C ASP A 25 -25.93 -14.06 -4.34
N VAL A 26 -25.00 -14.38 -3.46
CA VAL A 26 -24.42 -13.45 -2.49
C VAL A 26 -23.00 -13.08 -2.92
N MET A 27 -22.70 -11.77 -2.93
CA MET A 27 -21.37 -11.27 -3.19
C MET A 27 -20.62 -11.06 -1.87
N TYR A 28 -19.63 -11.91 -1.62
CA TYR A 28 -18.76 -11.81 -0.45
C TYR A 28 -17.54 -10.97 -0.72
N LEU A 29 -17.28 -10.00 0.17
CA LEU A 29 -16.04 -9.20 0.17
C LEU A 29 -15.05 -9.78 1.19
N VAL A 30 -13.81 -9.99 0.76
CA VAL A 30 -12.71 -10.47 1.60
C VAL A 30 -11.63 -9.37 1.67
N PRO A 31 -11.71 -8.47 2.67
CA PRO A 31 -10.87 -7.27 2.75
C PRO A 31 -9.39 -7.61 2.92
N GLY A 32 -8.53 -6.86 2.23
CA GLY A 32 -7.08 -6.94 2.39
C GLY A 32 -6.44 -8.26 1.94
N ARG A 33 -7.23 -9.21 1.40
CA ARG A 33 -6.73 -10.56 1.09
C ARG A 33 -5.58 -10.56 0.09
N ASN A 34 -5.60 -9.64 -0.89
CA ASN A 34 -4.55 -9.52 -1.91
C ASN A 34 -3.19 -9.08 -1.32
N LEU A 35 -3.17 -8.43 -0.16
CA LEU A 35 -1.92 -8.05 0.51
C LEU A 35 -1.05 -9.25 0.89
N THR A 36 -1.64 -10.43 1.02
CA THR A 36 -0.97 -11.64 1.53
C THR A 36 -0.89 -12.77 0.49
N THR A 37 -0.94 -12.43 -0.80
CA THR A 37 -0.84 -13.41 -1.89
C THR A 37 0.57 -13.53 -2.46
N VAL A 38 0.92 -14.72 -2.92
CA VAL A 38 2.15 -14.96 -3.69
C VAL A 38 2.17 -14.12 -4.97
N GLY A 39 1.00 -13.90 -5.58
CA GLY A 39 0.86 -13.06 -6.76
C GLY A 39 1.36 -11.64 -6.51
N LEU A 40 0.88 -10.97 -5.45
CA LEU A 40 1.38 -9.65 -5.05
C LEU A 40 2.88 -9.67 -4.79
N TYR A 41 3.36 -10.61 -3.98
CA TYR A 41 4.77 -10.74 -3.63
C TYR A 41 5.68 -10.84 -4.88
N ARG A 42 5.25 -11.59 -5.89
CA ARG A 42 5.96 -11.69 -7.17
C ARG A 42 5.90 -10.39 -7.97
N ASP A 43 4.75 -9.74 -8.01
CA ASP A 43 4.52 -8.55 -8.82
C ASP A 43 5.33 -7.36 -8.32
N ILE A 44 5.33 -7.05 -7.04
CA ILE A 44 6.12 -5.94 -6.48
C ILE A 44 7.63 -6.07 -6.77
N ARG A 45 8.13 -7.28 -7.02
CA ARG A 45 9.54 -7.54 -7.37
C ARG A 45 9.81 -7.46 -8.86
N LYS A 46 8.80 -7.75 -9.68
CA LYS A 46 8.93 -7.76 -11.15
C LYS A 46 8.73 -6.37 -11.75
N TRP A 47 7.80 -5.59 -11.22
CA TRP A 47 7.41 -4.30 -11.77
C TRP A 47 8.56 -3.33 -11.97
N PRO A 48 9.44 -3.08 -10.99
CA PRO A 48 10.58 -2.18 -11.17
C PRO A 48 11.57 -2.63 -12.25
N LYS A 49 11.56 -3.93 -12.60
CA LYS A 49 12.45 -4.54 -13.59
C LYS A 49 11.86 -4.59 -14.99
N ARG A 50 10.57 -4.25 -15.15
CA ARG A 50 9.89 -4.31 -16.46
C ARG A 50 10.23 -3.16 -17.38
N ASP A 51 10.59 -2.01 -16.85
CA ASP A 51 11.07 -0.91 -17.67
C ASP A 51 12.48 -1.19 -18.18
N LYS A 52 12.55 -1.63 -19.44
CA LYS A 52 13.81 -1.97 -20.13
C LYS A 52 14.31 -0.85 -21.04
N ARG A 53 13.69 0.31 -21.01
CA ARG A 53 14.15 1.45 -21.81
C ARG A 53 15.57 1.86 -21.37
N PRO A 54 16.42 2.35 -22.28
CA PRO A 54 17.72 2.92 -21.91
C PRO A 54 17.53 4.05 -20.88
N ALA A 55 18.48 4.17 -19.94
CA ALA A 55 18.37 5.15 -18.86
C ALA A 55 18.14 6.60 -19.36
N GLY A 56 18.77 6.99 -20.47
CA GLY A 56 18.57 8.31 -21.08
C GLY A 56 17.22 8.52 -21.77
N ALA A 57 16.45 7.44 -22.02
CA ALA A 57 15.11 7.52 -22.62
C ALA A 57 14.00 7.38 -21.57
N ARG A 58 14.35 7.17 -20.32
CA ARG A 58 13.38 6.99 -19.23
C ARG A 58 12.89 8.33 -18.70
N LYS A 59 12.02 8.95 -19.45
CA LYS A 59 11.21 10.08 -18.99
C LYS A 59 9.86 9.55 -18.53
N SER A 60 9.83 8.83 -17.41
CA SER A 60 8.59 8.30 -16.87
C SER A 60 8.27 8.97 -15.55
N VAL A 61 7.10 9.54 -15.46
CA VAL A 61 6.50 10.06 -14.21
C VAL A 61 5.76 8.99 -13.42
N VAL A 62 5.79 7.73 -13.89
CA VAL A 62 5.12 6.59 -13.24
C VAL A 62 5.96 6.09 -12.07
N ASN A 63 5.35 6.03 -10.89
CA ASN A 63 5.93 5.47 -9.68
C ASN A 63 5.46 4.02 -9.48
N PHE A 64 6.40 3.12 -9.15
CA PHE A 64 6.11 1.71 -8.88
C PHE A 64 6.04 1.43 -7.37
N ASP A 65 5.49 2.35 -6.60
CA ASP A 65 5.28 2.19 -5.18
C ASP A 65 3.96 1.48 -4.92
N TRP A 66 4.02 0.20 -4.55
CA TRP A 66 2.82 -0.57 -4.21
C TRP A 66 2.17 -0.11 -2.90
N LEU A 67 2.96 0.46 -1.98
CA LEU A 67 2.52 1.20 -0.80
C LEU A 67 2.96 2.66 -0.97
N SER A 68 2.12 3.45 -1.60
CA SER A 68 2.24 4.88 -1.78
C SER A 68 1.35 5.63 -0.79
N PRO A 69 1.49 6.94 -0.59
CA PRO A 69 0.54 7.72 0.20
C PRO A 69 -0.92 7.52 -0.23
N PHE A 70 -1.18 7.40 -1.53
CA PHE A 70 -2.51 7.10 -2.05
C PHE A 70 -3.03 5.75 -1.55
N THR A 71 -2.30 4.66 -1.81
CA THR A 71 -2.73 3.31 -1.44
C THR A 71 -2.79 3.11 0.07
N VAL A 72 -1.87 3.72 0.82
CA VAL A 72 -1.84 3.65 2.29
C VAL A 72 -2.96 4.47 2.91
N GLY A 73 -3.31 5.62 2.32
CA GLY A 73 -4.49 6.39 2.70
C GLY A 73 -5.78 5.57 2.54
N GLU A 74 -5.92 4.84 1.43
CA GLU A 74 -7.04 3.93 1.22
C GLU A 74 -7.04 2.74 2.20
N ILE A 75 -5.86 2.21 2.58
CA ILE A 75 -5.74 1.16 3.60
C ILE A 75 -6.18 1.68 4.98
N LEU A 76 -5.78 2.90 5.37
CA LEU A 76 -6.23 3.54 6.61
C LEU A 76 -7.75 3.68 6.65
N ARG A 77 -8.32 4.20 5.56
CA ARG A 77 -9.78 4.33 5.40
C ARG A 77 -10.47 2.97 5.49
N GLY A 78 -9.96 1.96 4.78
CA GLY A 78 -10.51 0.61 4.80
C GLY A 78 -10.43 -0.05 6.18
N LYS A 79 -9.31 0.11 6.90
CA LYS A 79 -9.17 -0.38 8.27
C LYS A 79 -10.21 0.22 9.19
N LYS A 80 -10.38 1.56 9.14
CA LYS A 80 -11.38 2.25 9.95
C LYS A 80 -12.80 1.77 9.65
N ILE A 81 -13.17 1.61 8.39
CA ILE A 81 -14.48 1.08 8.00
C ILE A 81 -14.74 -0.30 8.64
N LEU A 82 -13.76 -1.20 8.61
CA LEU A 82 -13.89 -2.53 9.22
C LEU A 82 -14.03 -2.46 10.74
N GLU A 83 -13.29 -1.57 11.39
CA GLU A 83 -13.38 -1.32 12.83
C GLU A 83 -14.75 -0.74 13.21
N ASP A 84 -15.22 0.26 12.46
CA ASP A 84 -16.56 0.87 12.67
C ASP A 84 -17.71 -0.14 12.45
N LEU A 85 -17.60 -1.01 11.44
CA LEU A 85 -18.59 -2.10 11.23
C LEU A 85 -18.64 -3.07 12.42
N ARG A 86 -17.47 -3.42 12.96
CA ARG A 86 -17.35 -4.31 14.12
C ARG A 86 -17.93 -3.66 15.37
N GLU A 87 -17.63 -2.40 15.61
CA GLU A 87 -18.13 -1.64 16.75
C GLU A 87 -19.66 -1.48 16.69
N ALA A 88 -20.19 -1.11 15.53
CA ALA A 88 -21.62 -0.89 15.34
C ALA A 88 -22.47 -2.15 15.44
N SER A 89 -21.95 -3.31 14.98
CA SER A 89 -22.72 -4.56 14.88
C SER A 89 -22.38 -5.58 15.98
N GLY A 90 -21.32 -5.35 16.76
CA GLY A 90 -20.82 -6.28 17.77
C GLY A 90 -19.85 -7.33 17.19
N GLU A 91 -19.12 -7.99 18.10
CA GLU A 91 -18.08 -8.97 17.73
C GLU A 91 -18.59 -10.37 17.43
N ASP A 92 -19.78 -10.70 17.91
CA ASP A 92 -20.33 -12.06 17.87
C ASP A 92 -21.21 -12.34 16.66
N VAL A 93 -21.34 -11.37 15.74
CA VAL A 93 -22.08 -11.58 14.50
C VAL A 93 -21.27 -12.45 13.53
N SER A 94 -21.95 -13.31 12.78
CA SER A 94 -21.32 -14.19 11.79
C SER A 94 -20.90 -13.44 10.53
N THR A 95 -21.65 -12.38 10.17
CA THR A 95 -21.47 -11.59 8.95
C THR A 95 -21.83 -10.13 9.19
N TYR A 96 -21.23 -9.26 8.38
CA TYR A 96 -21.50 -7.82 8.32
C TYR A 96 -21.97 -7.45 6.92
N ASN A 97 -22.92 -6.53 6.82
CA ASN A 97 -23.34 -5.96 5.56
C ASN A 97 -22.53 -4.68 5.29
N TYR A 98 -21.99 -4.57 4.09
CA TYR A 98 -21.24 -3.42 3.61
C TYR A 98 -21.64 -3.11 2.17
N HIS A 99 -22.50 -2.12 1.99
CA HIS A 99 -23.20 -1.87 0.72
C HIS A 99 -23.92 -3.14 0.21
N GLU A 100 -23.65 -3.54 -1.04
CA GLU A 100 -24.15 -4.77 -1.65
C GLU A 100 -23.38 -6.04 -1.27
N TYR A 101 -22.32 -5.90 -0.46
CA TYR A 101 -21.44 -7.01 -0.09
C TYR A 101 -21.71 -7.54 1.30
N VAL A 102 -21.40 -8.82 1.48
CA VAL A 102 -21.40 -9.48 2.80
C VAL A 102 -19.94 -9.77 3.19
N ILE A 103 -19.56 -9.39 4.39
CA ILE A 103 -18.23 -9.67 4.95
C ILE A 103 -18.39 -10.68 6.09
N LYS A 104 -17.77 -11.87 5.96
CA LYS A 104 -17.73 -12.84 7.07
C LYS A 104 -16.90 -12.28 8.22
N ASN A 105 -17.28 -12.55 9.47
CA ASN A 105 -16.54 -12.10 10.68
C ASN A 105 -15.06 -12.49 10.60
N SER A 106 -14.76 -13.73 10.21
CA SER A 106 -13.38 -14.18 10.04
C SER A 106 -12.61 -13.40 8.98
N SER A 107 -13.28 -12.95 7.92
CA SER A 107 -12.68 -12.13 6.85
C SER A 107 -12.46 -10.69 7.30
N LEU A 108 -13.40 -10.13 8.05
CA LEU A 108 -13.26 -8.79 8.64
C LEU A 108 -12.06 -8.72 9.58
N ARG A 109 -11.95 -9.66 10.54
CA ARG A 109 -10.80 -9.71 11.48
C ARG A 109 -9.45 -9.87 10.75
N LYS A 110 -9.41 -10.70 9.71
CA LYS A 110 -8.20 -10.85 8.89
C LYS A 110 -7.89 -9.58 8.10
N GLY A 111 -8.92 -8.91 7.56
CA GLY A 111 -8.77 -7.65 6.84
C GLY A 111 -8.13 -6.57 7.70
N ILE A 112 -8.62 -6.36 8.93
CA ILE A 112 -8.02 -5.43 9.89
C ILE A 112 -6.55 -5.77 10.13
N LYS A 113 -6.24 -7.07 10.39
CA LYS A 113 -4.87 -7.54 10.60
C LYS A 113 -3.96 -7.27 9.39
N TYR A 114 -4.46 -7.55 8.18
CA TYR A 114 -3.66 -7.38 6.96
C TYR A 114 -3.40 -5.91 6.65
N TYR A 115 -4.38 -5.05 6.88
CA TYR A 115 -4.20 -3.60 6.77
C TYR A 115 -3.18 -3.10 7.79
N ASP A 116 -3.26 -3.53 9.04
CA ASP A 116 -2.28 -3.16 10.07
C ASP A 116 -0.85 -3.59 9.71
N ILE A 117 -0.67 -4.80 9.21
CA ILE A 117 0.62 -5.29 8.70
C ILE A 117 1.14 -4.37 7.58
N ALA A 118 0.32 -4.02 6.60
CA ALA A 118 0.73 -3.17 5.49
C ALA A 118 1.13 -1.76 5.95
N LEU A 119 0.38 -1.16 6.88
CA LEU A 119 0.67 0.14 7.47
C LEU A 119 2.03 0.14 8.17
N ARG A 120 2.32 -0.86 9.00
CA ARG A 120 3.61 -0.96 9.71
C ARG A 120 4.77 -1.23 8.76
N ILE A 121 4.56 -2.01 7.70
CA ILE A 121 5.57 -2.21 6.64
C ILE A 121 5.85 -0.89 5.92
N TYR A 122 4.82 -0.10 5.61
CA TYR A 122 5.00 1.20 4.99
C TYR A 122 5.82 2.16 5.85
N MET A 123 5.42 2.34 7.11
CA MET A 123 6.07 3.26 8.04
C MET A 123 7.55 2.96 8.23
N GLY A 124 7.90 1.69 8.45
CA GLY A 124 9.30 1.30 8.57
C GLY A 124 10.09 1.44 7.26
N ALA A 125 9.46 1.14 6.12
CA ALA A 125 10.11 1.31 4.81
C ALA A 125 10.40 2.78 4.48
N VAL A 126 9.57 3.70 4.92
CA VAL A 126 9.80 5.15 4.75
C VAL A 126 10.95 5.62 5.63
N LEU A 127 11.01 5.19 6.90
CA LEU A 127 12.10 5.54 7.82
C LEU A 127 13.47 5.00 7.37
N LYS A 128 13.51 4.00 6.49
CA LYS A 128 14.79 3.57 5.86
C LYS A 128 15.31 4.55 4.81
N ARG A 129 14.43 5.37 4.25
CA ARG A 129 14.75 6.26 3.12
C ARG A 129 14.93 7.71 3.52
N HIS A 130 14.39 8.09 4.68
CA HIS A 130 14.39 9.47 5.17
C HIS A 130 14.93 9.53 6.59
N ALA A 131 15.72 10.57 6.86
CA ALA A 131 16.06 10.92 8.25
C ALA A 131 14.76 11.24 9.03
N PRO A 132 14.66 10.86 10.31
CA PRO A 132 13.44 11.08 11.11
C PRO A 132 13.32 12.53 11.61
N VAL A 133 13.45 13.48 10.69
CA VAL A 133 13.33 14.91 10.96
C VAL A 133 12.02 15.44 10.37
N GLU A 134 11.48 16.48 11.00
CA GLU A 134 10.28 17.13 10.52
C GLU A 134 10.48 17.66 9.09
N PRO A 135 9.55 17.37 8.16
CA PRO A 135 9.64 17.87 6.81
C PRO A 135 9.50 19.38 6.75
N THR A 136 10.24 20.02 5.85
CA THR A 136 10.19 21.47 5.65
C THR A 136 9.02 21.89 4.77
N THR A 137 8.46 20.98 3.98
CA THR A 137 7.29 21.22 3.12
C THR A 137 6.00 20.73 3.76
N THR A 138 4.92 21.46 3.53
CA THR A 138 3.55 21.04 3.82
C THR A 138 2.84 20.43 2.62
N VAL A 139 3.44 20.53 1.44
CA VAL A 139 2.92 19.86 0.24
C VAL A 139 2.96 18.36 0.45
N GLY A 140 1.86 17.70 0.14
CA GLY A 140 1.71 16.26 0.32
C GLY A 140 1.07 15.82 1.65
N THR A 141 0.92 16.69 2.64
CA THR A 141 0.32 16.31 3.94
C THR A 141 -1.18 15.97 3.86
N GLY A 142 -1.87 16.42 2.80
CA GLY A 142 -3.28 16.13 2.53
C GLY A 142 -3.51 14.83 1.75
N PRO A 143 -4.70 14.66 1.14
CA PRO A 143 -5.03 13.52 0.30
C PRO A 143 -4.13 13.40 -0.94
N TRP A 144 -3.99 12.17 -1.43
CA TRP A 144 -3.26 11.86 -2.64
C TRP A 144 -4.16 11.24 -3.70
N THR A 145 -3.78 11.39 -4.96
CA THR A 145 -4.42 10.77 -6.12
C THR A 145 -3.41 9.97 -6.95
N ASP A 146 -3.93 9.09 -7.79
CA ASP A 146 -3.16 8.27 -8.74
C ASP A 146 -3.71 8.48 -10.16
N ILE A 147 -2.99 9.23 -10.97
CA ILE A 147 -3.31 9.44 -12.37
C ILE A 147 -2.49 8.45 -13.22
N SER A 148 -2.99 7.22 -13.33
CA SER A 148 -2.37 6.16 -14.15
C SER A 148 -0.90 5.87 -13.78
N GLY A 149 -0.57 5.95 -12.49
CA GLY A 149 0.77 5.72 -11.96
C GLY A 149 1.57 6.99 -11.66
N LEU A 150 1.10 8.16 -12.08
CA LEU A 150 1.57 9.42 -11.55
C LEU A 150 0.91 9.65 -10.18
N LEU A 151 1.69 9.51 -9.13
CA LEU A 151 1.24 9.71 -7.75
C LEU A 151 1.52 11.14 -7.31
N LEU A 152 0.48 11.86 -6.94
CA LEU A 152 0.62 13.26 -6.54
C LEU A 152 -0.38 13.65 -5.43
N PRO A 153 -0.06 14.68 -4.64
CA PRO A 153 -1.02 15.29 -3.73
C PRO A 153 -2.19 15.90 -4.50
N VAL A 154 -3.40 15.79 -3.98
CA VAL A 154 -4.61 16.44 -4.56
C VAL A 154 -4.43 17.96 -4.66
N SER A 155 -3.65 18.58 -3.78
CA SER A 155 -3.30 19.99 -3.87
C SER A 155 -2.52 20.34 -5.15
N GLU A 156 -1.64 19.45 -5.60
CA GLU A 156 -0.89 19.65 -6.85
C GLU A 156 -1.77 19.36 -8.09
N GLU A 157 -2.68 18.39 -7.99
CA GLU A 157 -3.70 18.18 -9.03
C GLU A 157 -4.55 19.46 -9.23
N GLN A 158 -5.01 20.07 -8.13
CA GLN A 158 -5.78 21.30 -8.19
C GLN A 158 -4.97 22.46 -8.78
N ARG A 159 -3.69 22.61 -8.41
CA ARG A 159 -2.81 23.62 -9.00
C ARG A 159 -2.68 23.45 -10.52
N ILE A 160 -2.51 22.23 -11.01
CA ILE A 160 -2.47 21.96 -12.46
C ILE A 160 -3.76 22.44 -13.13
N ILE A 161 -4.91 22.17 -12.53
CA ILE A 161 -6.21 22.62 -13.05
C ILE A 161 -6.28 24.15 -13.07
N ASP A 162 -5.85 24.80 -12.00
CA ASP A 162 -5.84 26.25 -11.89
C ASP A 162 -4.87 26.89 -12.91
N ASP A 163 -3.67 26.31 -13.09
CA ASP A 163 -2.66 26.74 -14.05
C ASP A 163 -3.15 26.59 -15.52
N ILE A 164 -3.94 25.56 -15.82
CA ILE A 164 -4.60 25.39 -17.13
C ILE A 164 -5.68 26.47 -17.34
N ILE A 165 -6.49 26.72 -16.32
CA ILE A 165 -7.57 27.72 -16.39
C ILE A 165 -7.00 29.13 -16.53
N SER A 166 -5.90 29.45 -15.86
CA SER A 166 -5.23 30.77 -15.93
C SER A 166 -4.43 30.98 -17.22
N GLY A 167 -4.12 29.90 -17.96
CA GLY A 167 -3.26 29.91 -19.13
C GLY A 167 -1.77 29.88 -18.84
N GLU A 168 -1.37 29.49 -17.62
CA GLU A 168 0.04 29.22 -17.32
C GLU A 168 0.49 27.88 -17.94
N ILE A 169 -0.42 26.93 -18.10
CA ILE A 169 -0.23 25.70 -18.86
C ILE A 169 -1.07 25.81 -20.14
N GLU A 170 -0.43 26.11 -21.24
CA GLU A 170 -1.10 26.29 -22.55
C GLU A 170 -0.92 25.05 -23.45
N THR A 171 0.15 24.31 -23.28
CA THR A 171 0.52 23.19 -24.15
C THR A 171 0.67 21.88 -23.41
N THR A 172 0.59 20.77 -24.15
CA THR A 172 0.92 19.44 -23.60
C THR A 172 2.36 19.37 -23.10
N HIS A 173 3.25 20.18 -23.66
CA HIS A 173 4.66 20.24 -23.22
C HIS A 173 4.75 20.81 -21.79
N ASP A 174 4.10 21.94 -21.54
CA ASP A 174 4.05 22.58 -20.22
C ASP A 174 3.45 21.64 -19.17
N LEU A 175 2.41 20.90 -19.55
CA LEU A 175 1.79 19.91 -18.68
C LEU A 175 2.76 18.75 -18.34
N ILE A 176 3.53 18.27 -19.32
CA ILE A 176 4.54 17.22 -19.09
C ILE A 176 5.65 17.74 -18.17
N GLU A 177 6.14 18.96 -18.38
CA GLU A 177 7.15 19.58 -17.52
C GLU A 177 6.64 19.68 -16.07
N ARG A 178 5.38 20.06 -15.89
CA ARG A 178 4.75 20.11 -14.57
C ARG A 178 4.67 18.74 -13.89
N PHE A 179 4.33 17.69 -14.64
CA PHE A 179 4.34 16.31 -14.14
C PHE A 179 5.76 15.84 -13.76
N GLU A 180 6.76 16.21 -14.55
CA GLU A 180 8.17 15.90 -14.26
C GLU A 180 8.64 16.62 -12.98
N GLU A 181 8.25 17.87 -12.76
CA GLU A 181 8.54 18.64 -11.54
C GLU A 181 7.92 17.98 -10.30
N ILE A 182 6.63 17.64 -10.35
CA ILE A 182 5.93 16.98 -9.26
C ILE A 182 6.58 15.63 -8.95
N ASN A 183 6.91 14.84 -9.98
CA ASN A 183 7.57 13.56 -9.82
C ASN A 183 8.99 13.69 -9.23
N ALA A 184 9.72 14.74 -9.58
CA ALA A 184 11.02 15.03 -8.98
C ALA A 184 10.93 15.31 -7.47
N ASN A 185 9.84 15.93 -7.02
CA ASN A 185 9.57 16.23 -5.62
C ASN A 185 8.81 15.10 -4.88
N TYR A 186 8.47 14.01 -5.55
CA TYR A 186 7.68 12.91 -4.99
C TYR A 186 8.22 12.41 -3.65
N SER A 187 9.53 12.28 -3.50
CA SER A 187 10.16 11.78 -2.28
C SER A 187 9.89 12.69 -1.08
N GLU A 188 10.00 14.01 -1.27
CA GLU A 188 9.79 15.02 -0.23
C GLU A 188 8.30 15.12 0.16
N TYR A 189 7.42 15.15 -0.82
CA TYR A 189 5.97 15.17 -0.59
C TYR A 189 5.50 13.90 0.13
N ARG A 190 6.03 12.74 -0.30
CA ARG A 190 5.77 11.47 0.37
C ARG A 190 6.27 11.48 1.81
N TRP A 191 7.45 12.07 2.08
CA TRP A 191 7.96 12.17 3.45
C TRP A 191 7.07 13.04 4.32
N ALA A 192 6.63 14.18 3.83
CA ALA A 192 5.73 15.08 4.55
C ALA A 192 4.42 14.37 4.96
N TRP A 193 3.84 13.59 4.04
CA TRP A 193 2.65 12.77 4.33
C TRP A 193 2.95 11.69 5.36
N SER A 194 4.03 10.97 5.16
CA SER A 194 4.39 9.82 5.98
C SER A 194 4.76 10.19 7.41
N TYR A 195 5.48 11.29 7.58
CA TYR A 195 5.82 11.83 8.89
C TYR A 195 4.55 12.07 9.70
N ARG A 196 3.58 12.78 9.13
CA ARG A 196 2.31 13.06 9.77
C ARG A 196 1.53 11.78 10.07
N MET A 197 1.43 10.91 9.10
CA MET A 197 0.75 9.62 9.24
C MET A 197 1.35 8.78 10.38
N ILE A 198 2.68 8.74 10.53
CA ILE A 198 3.35 8.00 11.61
C ILE A 198 2.98 8.63 12.97
N LEU A 199 3.03 9.96 13.09
CA LEU A 199 2.66 10.62 14.33
C LEU A 199 1.21 10.31 14.73
N ASP A 200 0.28 10.44 13.78
CA ASP A 200 -1.14 10.21 14.02
C ASP A 200 -1.42 8.74 14.37
N TYR A 201 -0.78 7.79 13.66
CA TYR A 201 -0.99 6.36 13.88
C TYR A 201 -0.54 5.89 15.26
N TYR A 202 0.57 6.42 15.77
CA TYR A 202 1.12 6.04 17.07
C TYR A 202 0.73 6.99 18.20
N GLY A 203 0.12 8.13 17.91
CA GLY A 203 -0.14 9.20 18.89
C GLY A 203 1.14 9.89 19.36
N PHE A 204 2.15 9.97 18.50
CA PHE A 204 3.40 10.65 18.83
C PHE A 204 3.30 12.16 18.59
N THR A 205 4.06 12.93 19.34
CA THR A 205 4.22 14.37 19.12
C THR A 205 5.40 14.69 18.22
N SER A 206 6.40 13.81 18.15
CA SER A 206 7.57 13.92 17.30
C SER A 206 8.23 12.55 17.10
N LEU A 207 9.14 12.43 16.13
CA LEU A 207 9.94 11.22 15.92
C LEU A 207 11.23 11.29 16.75
N THR A 208 11.12 11.07 18.06
CA THR A 208 12.28 10.86 18.92
C THR A 208 12.99 9.54 18.58
N GLU A 209 14.21 9.33 19.05
CA GLU A 209 14.95 8.08 18.85
C GLU A 209 14.16 6.87 19.36
N GLU A 210 13.53 6.96 20.54
CA GLU A 210 12.68 5.91 21.10
C GLU A 210 11.48 5.61 20.19
N ASN A 211 10.81 6.63 19.68
CA ASN A 211 9.68 6.48 18.76
C ASN A 211 10.10 5.82 17.44
N VAL A 212 11.25 6.18 16.91
CA VAL A 212 11.82 5.56 15.71
C VAL A 212 12.12 4.08 15.94
N GLU A 213 12.74 3.73 17.07
CA GLU A 213 13.02 2.32 17.41
C GLU A 213 11.73 1.51 17.59
N ARG A 214 10.68 2.10 18.13
CA ARG A 214 9.37 1.45 18.19
C ARG A 214 8.81 1.15 16.80
N VAL A 215 8.84 2.12 15.87
CA VAL A 215 8.39 1.91 14.49
C VAL A 215 9.22 0.84 13.78
N LYS A 216 10.54 0.81 13.98
CA LYS A 216 11.43 -0.22 13.44
C LYS A 216 11.08 -1.61 13.97
N SER A 217 10.87 -1.75 15.28
CA SER A 217 10.49 -3.02 15.91
C SER A 217 9.17 -3.55 15.36
N ASP A 218 8.18 -2.66 15.22
CA ASP A 218 6.87 -2.99 14.64
C ASP A 218 6.96 -3.38 13.16
N TYR A 219 7.83 -2.71 12.40
CA TYR A 219 8.11 -3.07 11.02
C TYR A 219 8.69 -4.49 10.90
N ILE A 220 9.67 -4.85 11.73
CA ILE A 220 10.27 -6.20 11.72
C ILE A 220 9.20 -7.24 12.01
N THR A 221 8.37 -7.00 13.02
CA THR A 221 7.26 -7.89 13.41
C THR A 221 6.24 -8.03 12.28
N ALA A 222 5.85 -6.91 11.66
CA ALA A 222 4.91 -6.90 10.55
C ALA A 222 5.44 -7.63 9.32
N ARG A 223 6.72 -7.46 8.96
CA ARG A 223 7.33 -8.18 7.84
C ARG A 223 7.36 -9.70 8.08
N ARG A 224 7.71 -10.15 9.27
CA ARG A 224 7.67 -11.57 9.62
C ARG A 224 6.24 -12.13 9.52
N ALA A 225 5.27 -11.39 10.03
CA ALA A 225 3.86 -11.78 9.94
C ALA A 225 3.37 -11.82 8.47
N TRP A 226 3.76 -10.85 7.65
CA TRP A 226 3.45 -10.81 6.23
C TRP A 226 4.02 -12.03 5.47
N ILE A 227 5.29 -12.34 5.68
CA ILE A 227 5.94 -13.51 5.06
C ILE A 227 5.28 -14.82 5.52
N ALA A 228 4.89 -14.93 6.79
CA ALA A 228 4.16 -16.10 7.26
C ALA A 228 2.81 -16.29 6.53
N GLU A 229 2.09 -15.22 6.23
CA GLU A 229 0.85 -15.31 5.45
C GLU A 229 1.13 -15.63 3.96
N ILE A 230 2.19 -15.08 3.35
CA ILE A 230 2.63 -15.44 1.99
C ILE A 230 2.98 -16.93 1.90
N LYS A 231 3.69 -17.48 2.89
CA LYS A 231 4.00 -18.93 2.96
C LYS A 231 2.75 -19.80 3.00
N LYS A 232 1.73 -19.39 3.78
CA LYS A 232 0.44 -20.09 3.84
C LYS A 232 -0.29 -20.09 2.51
N ASP A 233 -0.21 -18.97 1.78
CA ASP A 233 -0.80 -18.84 0.45
C ASP A 233 -0.03 -19.70 -0.56
N ALA A 234 1.30 -19.63 -0.55
CA ALA A 234 2.19 -20.44 -1.38
C ALA A 234 1.93 -21.93 -1.19
N ALA A 235 1.78 -22.41 0.05
CA ALA A 235 1.51 -23.83 0.34
C ALA A 235 0.24 -24.33 -0.36
N LYS A 236 -0.76 -23.48 -0.55
CA LYS A 236 -1.98 -23.83 -1.28
C LYS A 236 -1.76 -23.83 -2.79
N GLU A 237 -1.11 -22.79 -3.33
CA GLU A 237 -0.83 -22.68 -4.76
C GLU A 237 0.09 -23.79 -5.26
N PHE A 238 1.16 -24.10 -4.53
CA PHE A 238 2.11 -25.16 -4.90
C PHE A 238 1.44 -26.55 -4.88
N ARG A 239 0.59 -26.82 -3.87
CA ARG A 239 -0.17 -28.08 -3.82
C ARG A 239 -1.16 -28.22 -4.98
N LEU A 240 -1.84 -27.13 -5.38
CA LEU A 240 -2.78 -27.14 -6.51
C LEU A 240 -2.06 -27.22 -7.86
N GLY A 241 -0.84 -26.72 -7.95
CA GLY A 241 -0.02 -26.73 -9.14
C GLY A 241 0.86 -27.96 -9.30
N ASP A 242 0.75 -28.95 -8.40
CA ASP A 242 1.57 -30.19 -8.39
C ASP A 242 3.09 -29.89 -8.50
N VAL A 243 3.53 -28.90 -7.73
CA VAL A 243 4.93 -28.45 -7.71
C VAL A 243 5.75 -29.31 -6.76
N GLU A 244 6.97 -29.69 -7.17
CA GLU A 244 7.89 -30.48 -6.37
C GLU A 244 8.15 -29.84 -5.00
N GLU A 245 8.18 -30.66 -3.96
CA GLU A 245 8.38 -30.23 -2.56
C GLU A 245 9.68 -29.45 -2.35
N GLU A 246 10.72 -29.80 -3.11
CA GLU A 246 12.00 -29.09 -3.07
C GLU A 246 11.88 -27.65 -3.56
N VAL A 247 11.11 -27.38 -4.61
CA VAL A 247 10.87 -26.03 -5.15
C VAL A 247 10.12 -25.20 -4.12
N PHE A 248 9.15 -25.79 -3.44
CA PHE A 248 8.42 -25.13 -2.37
C PHE A 248 9.31 -24.82 -1.15
N ARG A 249 10.16 -25.75 -0.75
CA ARG A 249 11.13 -25.53 0.34
C ARG A 249 12.11 -24.42 -0.01
N ASN A 250 12.71 -24.44 -1.20
CA ASN A 250 13.63 -23.41 -1.66
C ASN A 250 12.98 -22.02 -1.71
N PHE A 251 11.72 -21.93 -2.11
CA PHE A 251 10.95 -20.69 -2.08
C PHE A 251 10.77 -20.16 -0.64
N ASN A 252 10.44 -21.03 0.32
CA ASN A 252 10.29 -20.63 1.71
C ASN A 252 11.61 -20.18 2.34
N ASP A 253 12.71 -20.87 2.05
CA ASP A 253 14.05 -20.53 2.55
C ASP A 253 14.51 -19.16 1.98
N GLN A 254 14.18 -18.87 0.72
CA GLN A 254 14.45 -17.56 0.13
C GLN A 254 13.66 -16.46 0.82
N LEU A 255 12.41 -16.69 1.16
CA LEU A 255 11.58 -15.71 1.88
C LEU A 255 12.16 -15.38 3.25
N ASP A 256 12.64 -16.37 4.00
CA ASP A 256 13.26 -16.16 5.31
C ASP A 256 14.56 -15.37 5.20
N LYS A 257 15.44 -15.74 4.29
CA LYS A 257 16.70 -15.00 4.03
C LYS A 257 16.46 -13.53 3.67
N GLU A 258 15.43 -13.24 2.90
CA GLU A 258 15.09 -11.85 2.56
C GLU A 258 14.60 -11.05 3.76
N VAL A 259 13.77 -11.64 4.61
CA VAL A 259 13.30 -10.97 5.82
C VAL A 259 14.47 -10.67 6.75
N ASP A 260 15.36 -11.63 6.97
CA ASP A 260 16.51 -11.44 7.84
C ASP A 260 17.48 -10.41 7.29
N PHE A 261 17.79 -10.44 5.99
CA PHE A 261 18.63 -9.46 5.34
C PHE A 261 18.06 -8.04 5.40
N GLU A 262 16.77 -7.87 5.13
CA GLU A 262 16.11 -6.57 5.21
C GLU A 262 16.00 -6.06 6.65
N ASN A 263 15.83 -6.94 7.62
CA ASN A 263 15.78 -6.58 9.02
C ASN A 263 17.15 -6.15 9.55
N GLN A 264 18.24 -6.79 9.12
CA GLN A 264 19.60 -6.39 9.47
C GLN A 264 19.98 -5.00 8.94
N LYS A 265 19.41 -4.56 7.81
CA LYS A 265 19.64 -3.22 7.26
C LYS A 265 18.96 -2.08 8.02
N LEU A 266 18.17 -2.37 9.04
CA LEU A 266 17.53 -1.36 9.89
C LEU A 266 18.42 -0.84 11.00
N TYR A 267 19.47 -1.56 11.29
CA TYR A 267 20.50 -1.27 12.28
C TYR A 267 21.84 -1.07 11.57
#